data_3670636af8dfb8d0284bcd5c375b7e72
#
_entry.id   3670636af8dfb8d0284bcd5c375b7e72
#
_cell.length_a   1.000
_cell.length_b   1.000
_cell.length_c   1.000
_cell.angle_alpha   90.00
_cell.angle_beta   90.00
_cell.angle_gamma   90.00
#
_symmetry.space_group_name_H-M   'P 1'
#
loop_
_entity.id
_entity.type
_entity.pdbx_description
1 polymer ?
#
loop_
_entity_poly.entity_id
_entity_poly.type
_entity_poly.pdbx_seq_one_letter_code
_entity_poly.pdbx_strand_id
1 'polypeptide(L)'
;MVNINLLYIQTLMIFKKSIILILLNFLILNSNVSAETEKECFENFSRGVFKFNKGFDNAILKPIAIGYNKLPEPIKKGTGNFTSNLGTLLTIPNHLLQGQWKLASESTASFVINSTVGILGFANPAAKMGLRNQQEDVGQTLGAYGFAGGCYFVLPVLGPTTFRDSFGMIADSFVDPFAHVTIREHEFLGVSGNKIDYFSVKGASAVDFRSDNITNLESIEKNSLDEYAAIKSLYLQDR
;
A
#
# COMPACT_ATOMS: atom_id res chain seq x y z
N MET A 1 38.56 -16.43 34.29
CA MET A 1 38.00 -15.56 33.25
C MET A 1 37.05 -16.39 32.40
N VAL A 2 35.74 -16.25 32.60
CA VAL A 2 34.71 -16.93 31.78
C VAL A 2 34.76 -16.30 30.43
N ASN A 3 34.89 -17.11 29.40
CA ASN A 3 35.10 -16.69 28.02
C ASN A 3 33.81 -16.00 27.49
N ILE A 4 33.73 -14.67 27.57
CA ILE A 4 32.60 -13.81 27.19
C ILE A 4 32.16 -14.10 25.75
N ASN A 5 33.10 -14.45 24.87
CA ASN A 5 32.81 -14.85 23.50
C ASN A 5 31.98 -16.16 23.40
N LEU A 6 32.20 -17.10 24.29
CA LEU A 6 31.47 -18.38 24.29
C LEU A 6 30.01 -18.19 24.73
N LEU A 7 29.77 -17.31 25.71
CA LEU A 7 28.43 -16.96 26.18
C LEU A 7 27.65 -16.18 25.10
N TYR A 8 28.32 -15.28 24.40
CA TYR A 8 27.72 -14.51 23.31
C TYR A 8 27.30 -15.40 22.12
N ILE A 9 28.16 -16.36 21.74
CA ILE A 9 27.86 -17.34 20.68
C ILE A 9 26.70 -18.26 21.09
N GLN A 10 26.65 -18.70 22.35
CA GLN A 10 25.54 -19.52 22.85
C GLN A 10 24.22 -18.77 22.88
N THR A 11 24.18 -17.50 23.30
CA THR A 11 22.99 -16.67 23.28
C THR A 11 22.53 -16.43 21.85
N LEU A 12 23.42 -16.18 20.91
CA LEU A 12 23.08 -15.98 19.50
C LEU A 12 22.51 -17.25 18.84
N MET A 13 23.03 -18.42 19.20
CA MET A 13 22.51 -19.71 18.72
C MET A 13 21.11 -20.02 19.29
N ILE A 14 20.87 -19.70 20.56
CA ILE A 14 19.57 -19.89 21.20
C ILE A 14 18.55 -18.95 20.56
N PHE A 15 18.91 -17.70 20.31
CA PHE A 15 18.05 -16.72 19.65
C PHE A 15 17.68 -17.16 18.22
N LYS A 16 18.66 -17.63 17.44
CA LYS A 16 18.41 -18.19 16.09
C LYS A 16 17.50 -19.43 16.14
N LYS A 17 17.71 -20.35 17.09
CA LYS A 17 16.85 -21.53 17.25
C LYS A 17 15.42 -21.15 17.65
N SER A 18 15.26 -20.17 18.53
CA SER A 18 13.94 -19.67 18.93
C SER A 18 13.19 -19.02 17.77
N ILE A 19 13.87 -18.23 16.93
CA ILE A 19 13.28 -17.63 15.74
C ILE A 19 12.85 -18.72 14.74
N ILE A 20 13.70 -19.72 14.50
CA ILE A 20 13.38 -20.85 13.61
C ILE A 20 12.18 -21.65 14.15
N LEU A 21 12.12 -21.87 15.47
CA LEU A 21 11.00 -22.59 16.10
C LEU A 21 9.68 -21.80 16.01
N ILE A 22 9.73 -20.47 16.16
CA ILE A 22 8.59 -19.58 15.99
C ILE A 22 8.12 -19.60 14.53
N LEU A 23 9.04 -19.52 13.56
CA LEU A 23 8.73 -19.60 12.14
C LEU A 23 8.17 -20.98 11.74
N LEU A 24 8.68 -22.07 12.33
CA LEU A 24 8.19 -23.42 12.09
C LEU A 24 6.78 -23.64 12.67
N ASN A 25 6.51 -23.13 13.87
CA ASN A 25 5.15 -23.15 14.44
C ASN A 25 4.18 -22.30 13.63
N PHE A 26 4.64 -21.18 13.05
CA PHE A 26 3.86 -20.33 12.16
C PHE A 26 3.47 -21.06 10.85
N LEU A 27 4.38 -21.88 10.31
CA LEU A 27 4.13 -22.71 9.11
C LEU A 27 3.13 -23.87 9.36
N ILE A 28 3.06 -24.40 10.58
CA ILE A 28 2.18 -25.53 10.93
C ILE A 28 0.73 -25.07 11.19
N LEU A 29 0.51 -23.78 11.52
CA LEU A 29 -0.81 -23.23 11.80
C LEU A 29 -1.63 -22.87 10.55
N ASN A 30 -1.07 -23.07 9.35
CA ASN A 30 -1.72 -22.71 8.07
C ASN A 30 -2.52 -23.85 7.43
N SER A 31 -3.41 -24.48 8.16
CA SER A 31 -4.36 -25.43 7.58
C SER A 31 -5.78 -25.02 7.97
N ASN A 32 -6.43 -24.38 7.05
CA ASN A 32 -7.84 -24.08 6.84
C ASN A 32 -8.05 -22.61 6.52
N VAL A 33 -7.69 -22.18 5.29
CA VAL A 33 -8.28 -21.00 4.70
C VAL A 33 -9.72 -21.34 4.33
N SER A 34 -10.62 -21.25 5.30
CA SER A 34 -12.02 -21.00 5.00
C SER A 34 -12.11 -19.58 4.49
N ALA A 35 -12.74 -19.36 3.33
CA ALA A 35 -13.20 -18.05 2.92
C ALA A 35 -14.24 -17.59 3.94
N GLU A 36 -13.77 -17.08 5.08
CA GLU A 36 -14.62 -16.49 6.11
C GLU A 36 -15.11 -15.18 5.50
N THR A 37 -16.41 -15.10 5.27
CA THR A 37 -17.07 -13.83 4.92
C THR A 37 -16.68 -12.82 5.98
N GLU A 38 -15.87 -11.83 5.56
CA GLU A 38 -15.34 -10.83 6.49
C GLU A 38 -16.48 -10.14 7.22
N LYS A 39 -16.49 -10.27 8.56
CA LYS A 39 -17.53 -9.72 9.43
C LYS A 39 -17.44 -8.21 9.42
N GLU A 40 -18.57 -7.57 9.20
CA GLU A 40 -18.71 -6.14 9.43
C GLU A 40 -19.01 -5.90 10.91
N CYS A 41 -18.08 -5.31 11.64
CA CYS A 41 -18.20 -5.16 13.07
C CYS A 41 -18.91 -3.85 13.49
N PHE A 42 -18.88 -2.83 12.64
CA PHE A 42 -19.32 -1.47 12.97
C PHE A 42 -20.08 -0.82 11.82
N GLU A 43 -21.07 -1.52 11.22
CA GLU A 43 -21.74 -1.06 10.01
C GLU A 43 -22.29 0.36 10.11
N ASN A 44 -23.05 0.66 11.18
CA ASN A 44 -23.64 1.98 11.35
C ASN A 44 -22.60 3.09 11.45
N PHE A 45 -21.49 2.84 12.15
CA PHE A 45 -20.37 3.77 12.23
C PHE A 45 -19.70 3.93 10.87
N SER A 46 -19.36 2.83 10.20
CA SER A 46 -18.73 2.81 8.88
C SER A 46 -19.57 3.52 7.83
N ARG A 47 -20.88 3.33 7.83
CA ARG A 47 -21.82 4.07 6.97
C ARG A 47 -21.83 5.58 7.27
N GLY A 48 -21.71 5.95 8.54
CA GLY A 48 -21.58 7.35 8.94
C GLY A 48 -20.29 7.99 8.41
N VAL A 49 -19.16 7.30 8.60
CA VAL A 49 -17.86 7.73 8.08
C VAL A 49 -17.83 7.74 6.54
N PHE A 50 -18.46 6.76 5.90
CA PHE A 50 -18.60 6.74 4.44
C PHE A 50 -19.33 7.97 3.91
N LYS A 51 -20.44 8.37 4.55
CA LYS A 51 -21.16 9.59 4.20
C LYS A 51 -20.31 10.84 4.39
N PHE A 52 -19.54 10.90 5.47
CA PHE A 52 -18.57 11.98 5.69
C PHE A 52 -17.52 12.02 4.58
N ASN A 53 -16.90 10.88 4.24
CA ASN A 53 -15.90 10.78 3.17
C ASN A 53 -16.49 11.19 1.82
N LYS A 54 -17.72 10.80 1.52
CA LYS A 54 -18.44 11.23 0.31
C LYS A 54 -18.68 12.73 0.28
N GLY A 55 -19.07 13.34 1.40
CA GLY A 55 -19.19 14.78 1.54
C GLY A 55 -17.87 15.50 1.31
N PHE A 56 -16.78 14.98 1.89
CA PHE A 56 -15.42 15.48 1.69
C PHE A 56 -14.97 15.36 0.23
N ASP A 57 -15.20 14.20 -0.40
CA ASP A 57 -14.91 14.00 -1.82
C ASP A 57 -15.64 15.02 -2.70
N ASN A 58 -16.94 15.15 -2.53
CA ASN A 58 -17.75 16.06 -3.32
C ASN A 58 -17.38 17.55 -3.13
N ALA A 59 -16.99 17.93 -1.91
CA ALA A 59 -16.66 19.32 -1.60
C ALA A 59 -15.23 19.71 -1.97
N ILE A 60 -14.28 18.77 -1.90
CA ILE A 60 -12.85 19.06 -1.99
C ILE A 60 -12.17 18.22 -3.08
N LEU A 61 -12.15 16.88 -2.94
CA LEU A 61 -11.30 16.04 -3.77
C LEU A 61 -11.80 15.98 -5.22
N LYS A 62 -13.11 15.81 -5.43
CA LYS A 62 -13.72 15.76 -6.77
C LYS A 62 -13.53 17.06 -7.56
N PRO A 63 -13.78 18.28 -7.03
CA PRO A 63 -13.49 19.52 -7.75
C PRO A 63 -12.01 19.67 -8.13
N ILE A 64 -11.09 19.29 -7.24
CA ILE A 64 -9.64 19.32 -7.51
C ILE A 64 -9.31 18.32 -8.63
N ALA A 65 -9.84 17.09 -8.58
CA ALA A 65 -9.63 16.07 -9.60
C ALA A 65 -10.18 16.47 -10.98
N ILE A 66 -11.34 17.13 -11.02
CA ILE A 66 -11.90 17.70 -12.26
C ILE A 66 -10.98 18.79 -12.83
N GLY A 67 -10.46 19.67 -11.97
CA GLY A 67 -9.49 20.69 -12.37
C GLY A 67 -8.18 20.07 -12.89
N TYR A 68 -7.65 19.09 -12.17
CA TYR A 68 -6.47 18.33 -12.56
C TYR A 68 -6.66 17.59 -13.90
N ASN A 69 -7.85 17.05 -14.15
CA ASN A 69 -8.14 16.35 -15.40
C ASN A 69 -8.11 17.25 -16.65
N LYS A 70 -8.13 18.58 -16.48
CA LYS A 70 -7.95 19.55 -17.58
C LYS A 70 -6.48 19.78 -17.94
N LEU A 71 -5.53 19.26 -17.13
CA LEU A 71 -4.11 19.36 -17.44
C LEU A 71 -3.76 18.52 -18.68
N PRO A 72 -2.70 18.90 -19.42
CA PRO A 72 -2.19 18.09 -20.50
C PRO A 72 -1.84 16.68 -20.07
N GLU A 73 -2.13 15.69 -20.93
CA GLU A 73 -1.86 14.27 -20.69
C GLU A 73 -0.42 13.97 -20.18
N PRO A 74 0.65 14.60 -20.71
CA PRO A 74 2.01 14.33 -20.20
C PRO A 74 2.20 14.68 -18.71
N ILE A 75 1.49 15.71 -18.20
CA ILE A 75 1.57 16.13 -16.80
C ILE A 75 0.84 15.09 -15.93
N LYS A 76 -0.39 14.72 -16.29
CA LYS A 76 -1.17 13.72 -15.55
C LYS A 76 -0.45 12.38 -15.49
N LYS A 77 -0.06 11.85 -16.66
CA LYS A 77 0.71 10.60 -16.73
C LYS A 77 2.03 10.67 -15.98
N GLY A 78 2.71 11.83 -16.04
CA GLY A 78 3.96 12.05 -15.31
C GLY A 78 3.73 11.98 -13.79
N THR A 79 2.69 12.61 -13.27
CA THR A 79 2.34 12.57 -11.85
C THR A 79 2.03 11.14 -11.39
N GLY A 80 1.14 10.43 -12.09
CA GLY A 80 0.77 9.05 -11.76
C GLY A 80 1.97 8.10 -11.84
N ASN A 81 2.80 8.21 -12.88
CA ASN A 81 4.01 7.41 -13.00
C ASN A 81 5.00 7.68 -11.86
N PHE A 82 5.20 8.95 -11.51
CA PHE A 82 6.12 9.36 -10.43
C PHE A 82 5.67 8.82 -9.08
N THR A 83 4.38 9.01 -8.71
CA THR A 83 3.84 8.52 -7.46
C THR A 83 3.84 6.99 -7.39
N SER A 84 3.52 6.31 -8.49
CA SER A 84 3.62 4.85 -8.62
C SER A 84 5.07 4.36 -8.50
N ASN A 85 6.02 5.05 -9.09
CA ASN A 85 7.44 4.71 -8.99
C ASN A 85 7.95 4.80 -7.54
N LEU A 86 7.52 5.83 -6.79
CA LEU A 86 7.83 5.93 -5.36
C LEU A 86 7.17 4.78 -4.57
N GLY A 87 5.92 4.41 -4.88
CA GLY A 87 5.23 3.28 -4.27
C GLY A 87 5.96 1.94 -4.49
N THR A 88 6.73 1.83 -5.58
CA THR A 88 7.52 0.62 -5.85
C THR A 88 8.57 0.34 -4.78
N LEU A 89 9.04 1.37 -4.07
CA LEU A 89 9.97 1.19 -2.93
C LEU A 89 9.38 0.36 -1.80
N LEU A 90 8.06 0.46 -1.57
CA LEU A 90 7.33 -0.37 -0.61
C LEU A 90 6.99 -1.75 -1.21
N THR A 91 6.69 -1.79 -2.50
CA THR A 91 6.29 -3.00 -3.23
C THR A 91 7.40 -4.06 -3.26
N ILE A 92 8.65 -3.65 -3.51
CA ILE A 92 9.80 -4.58 -3.63
C ILE A 92 9.96 -5.45 -2.37
N PRO A 93 10.07 -4.91 -1.15
CA PRO A 93 10.20 -5.75 0.04
C PRO A 93 8.97 -6.62 0.28
N ASN A 94 7.77 -6.19 -0.06
CA ASN A 94 6.56 -6.98 0.07
C ASN A 94 6.56 -8.18 -0.87
N HIS A 95 6.94 -8.03 -2.14
CA HIS A 95 7.15 -9.16 -3.04
C HIS A 95 8.19 -10.16 -2.52
N LEU A 96 9.30 -9.66 -1.96
CA LEU A 96 10.33 -10.53 -1.36
C LEU A 96 9.77 -11.30 -0.16
N LEU A 97 9.04 -10.65 0.72
CA LEU A 97 8.39 -11.28 1.88
C LEU A 97 7.37 -12.34 1.46
N GLN A 98 6.63 -12.11 0.37
CA GLN A 98 5.66 -13.06 -0.18
C GLN A 98 6.32 -14.22 -0.97
N GLY A 99 7.66 -14.22 -1.11
CA GLY A 99 8.37 -15.23 -1.90
C GLY A 99 8.21 -15.08 -3.42
N GLN A 100 7.72 -13.93 -3.88
CA GLN A 100 7.45 -13.62 -5.29
C GLN A 100 8.70 -13.04 -5.96
N TRP A 101 9.79 -13.81 -6.00
CA TRP A 101 11.12 -13.38 -6.47
C TRP A 101 11.11 -12.76 -7.87
N LYS A 102 10.29 -13.30 -8.77
CA LYS A 102 10.14 -12.78 -10.12
C LYS A 102 9.54 -11.37 -10.11
N LEU A 103 8.44 -11.18 -9.40
CA LEU A 103 7.80 -9.86 -9.29
C LEU A 103 8.69 -8.86 -8.54
N ALA A 104 9.41 -9.29 -7.52
CA ALA A 104 10.39 -8.47 -6.84
C ALA A 104 11.50 -7.98 -7.80
N SER A 105 12.01 -8.87 -8.65
CA SER A 105 13.03 -8.51 -9.65
C SER A 105 12.48 -7.58 -10.75
N GLU A 106 11.26 -7.83 -11.23
CA GLU A 106 10.58 -6.98 -12.21
C GLU A 106 10.31 -5.58 -11.62
N SER A 107 9.82 -5.49 -10.38
CA SER A 107 9.60 -4.21 -9.68
C SER A 107 10.90 -3.45 -9.45
N THR A 108 11.98 -4.15 -9.07
CA THR A 108 13.31 -3.55 -8.89
C THR A 108 13.83 -2.98 -10.22
N ALA A 109 13.75 -3.77 -11.29
CA ALA A 109 14.15 -3.31 -12.63
C ALA A 109 13.30 -2.12 -13.10
N SER A 110 11.98 -2.18 -12.88
CA SER A 110 11.07 -1.08 -13.20
C SER A 110 11.45 0.20 -12.46
N PHE A 111 11.71 0.11 -11.15
CA PHE A 111 12.12 1.25 -10.34
C PHE A 111 13.43 1.88 -10.87
N VAL A 112 14.45 1.07 -11.12
CA VAL A 112 15.73 1.55 -11.62
C VAL A 112 15.59 2.21 -13.00
N ILE A 113 14.90 1.56 -13.93
CA ILE A 113 14.71 2.06 -15.30
C ILE A 113 13.88 3.36 -15.28
N ASN A 114 12.78 3.38 -14.53
CA ASN A 114 11.93 4.57 -14.46
C ASN A 114 12.59 5.72 -13.71
N SER A 115 13.40 5.44 -12.69
CA SER A 115 14.14 6.49 -11.98
C SER A 115 15.30 7.08 -12.78
N THR A 116 15.94 6.30 -13.66
CA THR A 116 17.07 6.75 -14.50
C THR A 116 16.60 7.24 -15.86
N VAL A 117 16.16 6.34 -16.73
CA VAL A 117 15.72 6.65 -18.09
C VAL A 117 14.37 7.40 -18.08
N GLY A 118 13.51 7.11 -17.11
CA GLY A 118 12.19 7.72 -16.95
C GLY A 118 12.19 9.06 -16.21
N ILE A 119 13.36 9.66 -15.94
CA ILE A 119 13.49 10.96 -15.25
C ILE A 119 12.75 10.93 -13.91
N LEU A 120 13.32 10.22 -12.93
CA LEU A 120 12.77 10.04 -11.57
C LEU A 120 11.36 9.40 -11.55
N GLY A 121 10.96 8.70 -12.61
CA GLY A 121 9.66 8.04 -12.69
C GLY A 121 8.57 8.85 -13.40
N PHE A 122 8.81 10.07 -13.87
CA PHE A 122 7.84 10.84 -14.66
C PHE A 122 7.46 10.14 -15.98
N ALA A 123 8.40 9.45 -16.60
CA ALA A 123 8.11 8.55 -17.71
C ALA A 123 8.18 7.09 -17.20
N ASN A 124 7.45 6.18 -17.89
CA ASN A 124 7.43 4.76 -17.56
C ASN A 124 7.94 3.91 -18.74
N PRO A 125 9.24 3.96 -19.05
CA PRO A 125 9.85 3.11 -20.07
C PRO A 125 9.80 1.62 -19.69
N ALA A 126 9.84 1.27 -18.40
CA ALA A 126 9.77 -0.09 -17.93
C ALA A 126 8.47 -0.80 -18.36
N ALA A 127 7.33 -0.12 -18.30
CA ALA A 127 6.06 -0.66 -18.80
C ALA A 127 6.10 -0.96 -20.31
N LYS A 128 6.78 -0.13 -21.11
CA LYS A 128 6.97 -0.37 -22.55
C LYS A 128 7.87 -1.58 -22.82
N MET A 129 8.71 -1.96 -21.87
CA MET A 129 9.54 -3.17 -21.91
C MET A 129 8.79 -4.42 -21.38
N GLY A 130 7.52 -4.27 -20.99
CA GLY A 130 6.70 -5.37 -20.47
C GLY A 130 6.97 -5.72 -19.01
N LEU A 131 7.70 -4.88 -18.27
CA LEU A 131 7.92 -5.10 -16.84
C LEU A 131 6.65 -4.74 -16.05
N ARG A 132 6.24 -5.65 -15.19
CA ARG A 132 5.06 -5.46 -14.32
C ARG A 132 5.45 -4.64 -13.10
N ASN A 133 4.56 -3.75 -12.70
CA ASN A 133 4.65 -3.03 -11.43
C ASN A 133 3.31 -3.17 -10.70
N GLN A 134 3.11 -4.35 -10.12
CA GLN A 134 1.96 -4.62 -9.27
C GLN A 134 2.28 -4.07 -7.87
N GLN A 135 1.50 -3.10 -7.42
CA GLN A 135 1.70 -2.50 -6.11
C GLN A 135 1.30 -3.49 -5.02
N GLU A 136 2.16 -3.61 -4.01
CA GLU A 136 1.96 -4.49 -2.86
C GLU A 136 2.23 -3.73 -1.57
N ASP A 137 1.49 -4.08 -0.53
CA ASP A 137 1.62 -3.51 0.80
C ASP A 137 1.73 -4.60 1.89
N VAL A 138 1.99 -4.21 3.13
CA VAL A 138 2.11 -5.16 4.25
C VAL A 138 0.76 -5.82 4.56
N GLY A 139 -0.38 -5.15 4.34
CA GLY A 139 -1.71 -5.76 4.51
C GLY A 139 -1.91 -6.95 3.56
N GLN A 140 -1.55 -6.79 2.28
CA GLN A 140 -1.58 -7.87 1.29
C GLN A 140 -0.57 -8.98 1.62
N THR A 141 0.62 -8.60 2.09
CA THR A 141 1.63 -9.56 2.56
C THR A 141 1.10 -10.40 3.72
N LEU A 142 0.45 -9.79 4.70
CA LEU A 142 -0.22 -10.51 5.79
C LEU A 142 -1.33 -11.44 5.25
N GLY A 143 -2.09 -10.99 4.25
CA GLY A 143 -3.08 -11.82 3.55
C GLY A 143 -2.45 -13.04 2.88
N ALA A 144 -1.32 -12.88 2.20
CA ALA A 144 -0.58 -13.99 1.58
C ALA A 144 -0.08 -15.02 2.61
N TYR A 145 0.18 -14.60 3.84
CA TYR A 145 0.50 -15.48 4.97
C TYR A 145 -0.74 -16.13 5.63
N GLY A 146 -1.95 -15.88 5.11
CA GLY A 146 -3.19 -16.47 5.62
C GLY A 146 -3.83 -15.71 6.78
N PHE A 147 -3.41 -14.49 7.07
CA PHE A 147 -4.13 -13.66 8.04
C PHE A 147 -5.43 -13.17 7.42
N ALA A 148 -6.55 -13.51 8.04
CA ALA A 148 -7.87 -13.02 7.65
C ALA A 148 -7.93 -11.49 7.77
N GLY A 149 -8.71 -10.83 6.90
CA GLY A 149 -8.92 -9.38 6.96
C GLY A 149 -9.53 -8.92 8.29
N GLY A 150 -10.34 -9.78 8.90
CA GLY A 150 -11.05 -9.50 10.13
C GLY A 150 -12.25 -8.59 9.90
N CYS A 151 -12.50 -7.64 10.80
CA CYS A 151 -13.58 -6.69 10.64
C CYS A 151 -13.33 -5.66 9.54
N TYR A 152 -14.30 -5.52 8.65
CA TYR A 152 -14.34 -4.39 7.71
C TYR A 152 -14.87 -3.12 8.40
N PHE A 153 -14.29 -1.99 8.10
CA PHE A 153 -14.75 -0.67 8.52
C PHE A 153 -14.24 0.43 7.59
N VAL A 154 -14.72 1.65 7.78
CA VAL A 154 -14.31 2.80 6.97
C VAL A 154 -13.59 3.81 7.85
N LEU A 155 -12.41 4.24 7.41
CA LEU A 155 -11.64 5.30 8.08
C LEU A 155 -11.98 6.68 7.48
N PRO A 156 -12.01 7.74 8.31
CA PRO A 156 -12.16 9.10 7.82
C PRO A 156 -11.04 9.43 6.84
N VAL A 157 -11.39 9.98 5.69
CA VAL A 157 -10.51 10.39 4.60
C VAL A 157 -9.79 9.22 3.90
N LEU A 158 -9.34 8.20 4.64
CA LEU A 158 -8.60 7.06 4.09
C LEU A 158 -9.48 6.03 3.39
N GLY A 159 -10.77 5.98 3.73
CA GLY A 159 -11.72 5.09 3.06
C GLY A 159 -11.83 3.69 3.62
N PRO A 160 -12.26 2.71 2.81
CA PRO A 160 -12.46 1.31 3.19
C PRO A 160 -11.19 0.65 3.70
N THR A 161 -11.31 -0.19 4.72
CA THR A 161 -10.20 -0.98 5.27
C THR A 161 -10.70 -2.17 6.07
N THR A 162 -9.78 -3.09 6.39
CA THR A 162 -9.99 -4.17 7.36
C THR A 162 -9.02 -3.99 8.54
N PHE A 163 -9.21 -4.76 9.62
CA PHE A 163 -8.23 -4.76 10.72
C PHE A 163 -6.83 -5.13 10.22
N ARG A 164 -6.69 -6.19 9.43
CA ARG A 164 -5.42 -6.61 8.83
C ARG A 164 -4.76 -5.46 8.06
N ASP A 165 -5.54 -4.85 7.17
CA ASP A 165 -5.00 -3.81 6.29
C ASP A 165 -4.71 -2.50 7.04
N SER A 166 -5.44 -2.21 8.11
CA SER A 166 -5.13 -1.08 9.01
C SER A 166 -3.81 -1.28 9.74
N PHE A 167 -3.52 -2.50 10.22
CA PHE A 167 -2.21 -2.85 10.76
C PHE A 167 -1.14 -2.80 9.67
N GLY A 168 -1.47 -3.25 8.45
CA GLY A 168 -0.61 -3.11 7.28
C GLY A 168 -0.22 -1.66 7.02
N MET A 169 -1.18 -0.73 6.95
CA MET A 169 -0.92 0.70 6.75
C MET A 169 0.00 1.30 7.83
N ILE A 170 -0.16 0.88 9.09
CA ILE A 170 0.75 1.30 10.16
C ILE A 170 2.14 0.73 9.91
N ALA A 171 2.26 -0.56 9.61
CA ALA A 171 3.54 -1.21 9.32
C ALA A 171 4.22 -0.61 8.07
N ASP A 172 3.46 -0.30 7.02
CA ASP A 172 3.96 0.38 5.82
C ASP A 172 4.68 1.68 6.16
N SER A 173 4.15 2.47 7.10
CA SER A 173 4.81 3.70 7.54
C SER A 173 6.18 3.48 8.19
N PHE A 174 6.47 2.26 8.64
CA PHE A 174 7.75 1.87 9.22
C PHE A 174 8.71 1.23 8.22
N VAL A 175 8.21 0.55 7.20
CA VAL A 175 9.04 -0.15 6.20
C VAL A 175 9.20 0.64 4.91
N ASP A 176 8.35 1.64 4.63
CA ASP A 176 8.43 2.47 3.44
C ASP A 176 9.67 3.38 3.49
N PRO A 177 10.67 3.18 2.60
CA PRO A 177 11.87 4.03 2.56
C PRO A 177 11.53 5.51 2.31
N PHE A 178 10.49 5.81 1.54
CA PHE A 178 10.05 7.18 1.29
C PHE A 178 9.50 7.85 2.57
N ALA A 179 8.73 7.12 3.39
CA ALA A 179 8.27 7.61 4.68
C ALA A 179 9.43 7.82 5.66
N HIS A 180 10.47 6.99 5.61
CA HIS A 180 11.67 7.17 6.43
C HIS A 180 12.40 8.47 6.12
N VAL A 181 12.57 8.79 4.82
CA VAL A 181 13.26 10.01 4.39
C VAL A 181 12.44 11.26 4.69
N THR A 182 11.12 11.18 4.54
CA THR A 182 10.25 12.37 4.59
C THR A 182 9.59 12.60 5.96
N ILE A 183 8.98 11.56 6.57
CA ILE A 183 8.29 11.72 7.86
C ILE A 183 9.27 11.72 9.02
N ARG A 184 10.30 10.85 8.97
CA ARG A 184 11.29 10.69 10.02
C ARG A 184 12.51 11.56 9.82
N GLU A 185 12.58 12.26 8.68
CA GLU A 185 13.64 13.21 8.33
C GLU A 185 15.05 12.56 8.38
N HIS A 186 15.13 11.26 8.08
CA HIS A 186 16.39 10.53 7.99
C HIS A 186 16.97 10.69 6.59
N GLU A 187 18.20 11.14 6.50
CA GLU A 187 18.93 11.15 5.23
C GLU A 187 19.22 9.72 4.76
N PHE A 188 18.89 9.42 3.51
CA PHE A 188 19.17 8.13 2.87
C PHE A 188 19.81 8.35 1.50
N LEU A 189 21.02 7.84 1.31
CA LEU A 189 21.81 8.00 0.08
C LEU A 189 21.96 9.46 -0.40
N GLY A 190 22.09 10.41 0.53
CA GLY A 190 22.20 11.84 0.20
C GLY A 190 20.86 12.51 -0.14
N VAL A 191 19.73 11.81 0.01
CA VAL A 191 18.39 12.35 -0.17
C VAL A 191 17.78 12.65 1.19
N SER A 192 17.32 13.87 1.37
CA SER A 192 16.57 14.32 2.54
C SER A 192 15.22 14.88 2.09
N GLY A 193 14.20 14.76 2.92
CA GLY A 193 12.87 15.28 2.68
C GLY A 193 12.21 15.70 3.97
N ASN A 194 10.99 16.20 3.88
CA ASN A 194 10.20 16.62 5.03
C ASN A 194 8.75 16.10 4.94
N LYS A 195 7.97 16.32 5.99
CA LYS A 195 6.57 15.86 6.07
C LYS A 195 5.70 16.44 4.96
N ILE A 196 5.98 17.66 4.51
CA ILE A 196 5.22 18.30 3.41
C ILE A 196 5.43 17.51 2.13
N ASP A 197 6.65 17.04 1.87
CA ASP A 197 6.95 16.23 0.68
C ASP A 197 6.14 14.93 0.68
N TYR A 198 6.06 14.25 1.83
CA TYR A 198 5.25 13.04 1.98
C TYR A 198 3.77 13.30 1.68
N PHE A 199 3.19 14.28 2.36
CA PHE A 199 1.76 14.58 2.18
C PHE A 199 1.46 15.15 0.80
N SER A 200 2.39 15.86 0.17
CA SER A 200 2.25 16.34 -1.20
C SER A 200 2.19 15.19 -2.20
N VAL A 201 3.08 14.20 -2.06
CA VAL A 201 3.09 13.00 -2.92
C VAL A 201 1.82 12.17 -2.70
N LYS A 202 1.42 11.92 -1.45
CA LYS A 202 0.19 11.17 -1.15
C LYS A 202 -1.07 11.91 -1.64
N GLY A 203 -1.11 13.23 -1.48
CA GLY A 203 -2.19 14.07 -2.00
C GLY A 203 -2.26 14.07 -3.53
N ALA A 204 -1.12 14.20 -4.20
CA ALA A 204 -1.04 14.11 -5.66
C ALA A 204 -1.52 12.75 -6.17
N SER A 205 -1.10 11.65 -5.51
CA SER A 205 -1.57 10.30 -5.83
C SER A 205 -3.08 10.15 -5.64
N ALA A 206 -3.65 10.71 -4.58
CA ALA A 206 -5.09 10.66 -4.34
C ALA A 206 -5.88 11.45 -5.39
N VAL A 207 -5.38 12.63 -5.79
CA VAL A 207 -6.01 13.44 -6.85
C VAL A 207 -5.92 12.75 -8.21
N ASP A 208 -4.77 12.17 -8.54
CA ASP A 208 -4.55 11.42 -9.78
C ASP A 208 -5.49 10.21 -9.86
N PHE A 209 -5.51 9.37 -8.81
CA PHE A 209 -6.43 8.25 -8.70
C PHE A 209 -7.90 8.68 -8.83
N ARG A 210 -8.31 9.75 -8.14
CA ARG A 210 -9.68 10.26 -8.22
C ARG A 210 -10.02 10.78 -9.61
N SER A 211 -9.08 11.42 -10.28
CA SER A 211 -9.20 11.92 -11.65
C SER A 211 -9.44 10.78 -12.65
N ASP A 212 -8.64 9.73 -12.56
CA ASP A 212 -8.74 8.56 -13.44
C ASP A 212 -10.04 7.77 -13.23
N ASN A 213 -10.59 7.83 -12.02
CA ASN A 213 -11.79 7.08 -11.63
C ASN A 213 -13.07 7.92 -11.53
N ILE A 214 -13.13 9.15 -12.06
CA ILE A 214 -14.33 9.99 -12.00
C ILE A 214 -15.55 9.24 -12.55
N THR A 215 -15.44 8.74 -13.77
CA THR A 215 -16.56 8.06 -14.45
C THR A 215 -16.97 6.77 -13.77
N ASN A 216 -15.99 5.97 -13.30
CA ASN A 216 -16.25 4.70 -12.63
C ASN A 216 -17.00 4.92 -11.30
N LEU A 217 -16.52 5.86 -10.49
CA LEU A 217 -17.14 6.18 -9.20
C LEU A 217 -18.53 6.80 -9.36
N GLU A 218 -18.71 7.68 -10.34
CA GLU A 218 -20.05 8.21 -10.66
C GLU A 218 -21.00 7.13 -11.19
N SER A 219 -20.50 6.16 -11.93
CA SER A 219 -21.29 5.01 -12.37
C SER A 219 -21.74 4.14 -11.20
N ILE A 220 -20.86 3.88 -10.24
CA ILE A 220 -21.20 3.14 -9.02
C ILE A 220 -22.26 3.91 -8.23
N GLU A 221 -22.07 5.21 -8.02
CA GLU A 221 -23.02 6.07 -7.30
C GLU A 221 -24.43 6.05 -7.95
N LYS A 222 -24.50 6.11 -9.27
CA LYS A 222 -25.78 6.16 -10.00
C LYS A 222 -26.49 4.83 -10.13
N ASN A 223 -25.73 3.74 -10.24
CA ASN A 223 -26.28 2.43 -10.62
C ASN A 223 -26.38 1.45 -9.43
N SER A 224 -25.82 1.77 -8.27
CA SER A 224 -25.90 0.92 -7.09
C SER A 224 -27.15 1.24 -6.27
N LEU A 225 -27.86 0.22 -5.82
CA LEU A 225 -28.95 0.38 -4.85
C LEU A 225 -28.40 0.83 -3.48
N ASP A 226 -27.23 0.33 -3.10
CA ASP A 226 -26.46 0.71 -1.92
C ASP A 226 -25.00 0.91 -2.32
N GLU A 227 -24.59 2.17 -2.45
CA GLU A 227 -23.24 2.56 -2.84
C GLU A 227 -22.20 2.08 -1.84
N TYR A 228 -22.51 2.15 -0.54
CA TYR A 228 -21.63 1.66 0.51
C TYR A 228 -21.33 0.15 0.35
N ALA A 229 -22.38 -0.64 0.11
CA ALA A 229 -22.24 -2.08 -0.09
C ALA A 229 -21.46 -2.40 -1.38
N ALA A 230 -21.65 -1.62 -2.45
CA ALA A 230 -20.91 -1.78 -3.70
C ALA A 230 -19.42 -1.50 -3.51
N ILE A 231 -19.06 -0.38 -2.87
CA ILE A 231 -17.65 -0.03 -2.57
C ILE A 231 -17.01 -1.05 -1.63
N LYS A 232 -17.73 -1.52 -0.60
CA LYS A 232 -17.27 -2.60 0.29
C LYS A 232 -16.95 -3.86 -0.51
N SER A 233 -17.86 -4.28 -1.40
CA SER A 233 -17.67 -5.48 -2.22
C SER A 233 -16.45 -5.36 -3.14
N LEU A 234 -16.25 -4.20 -3.78
CA LEU A 234 -15.07 -3.95 -4.63
C LEU A 234 -13.78 -4.01 -3.82
N TYR A 235 -13.76 -3.38 -2.64
CA TYR A 235 -12.60 -3.40 -1.77
C TYR A 235 -12.22 -4.84 -1.36
N LEU A 236 -13.21 -5.64 -0.93
CA LEU A 236 -12.98 -7.02 -0.49
C LEU A 236 -12.57 -7.96 -1.62
N GLN A 237 -12.88 -7.64 -2.88
CA GLN A 237 -12.44 -8.41 -4.04
C GLN A 237 -11.01 -8.10 -4.47
N ASP A 238 -10.52 -6.92 -4.13
CA ASP A 238 -9.18 -6.44 -4.48
C ASP A 238 -8.13 -6.85 -3.45
N ARG A 239 -8.55 -7.24 -2.23
CA ARG A 239 -7.68 -7.51 -1.07
C ARG A 239 -7.59 -8.97 -0.70
#